data_3019f9aa97622c99d3f7fb6cdd65fdbe
#
_entry.id   3019f9aa97622c99d3f7fb6cdd65fdbe
#
_cell.length_a   1.000
_cell.length_b   1.000
_cell.length_c   1.000
_cell.angle_alpha   90.00
_cell.angle_beta   90.00
_cell.angle_gamma   90.00
#
_symmetry.space_group_name_H-M   'P 1'
#
loop_
_entity.id
_entity.type
_entity.pdbx_description
1 polymer ?
#
loop_
_entity_poly.entity_id
_entity_poly.type
_entity_poly.pdbx_seq_one_letter_code
_entity_poly.pdbx_strand_id
1 'polypeptide(L)'
;LRPLPGAQSVETVCTGLDGLVERAADYYAQGARFAKWRAVLQITADGCPSDLAIRENAWGLARYARSVQESGLVPIIEPEILMDGDHSIEVTSAVQEQILKEVYFACQLNGVLLEGTLLKPSMTIQGADCAQKSDPQIVAEMTVRTLERCVPASVPGIVFLSGGLSEEAASVYLNNMNTILRKAQWNLGFSYGRALQHSCLKAWAGKDKEAGQAALLARAKANSEASQGRYVPGSQPSSDEQLFVAGYTY
;
A
#
# COMPACT_ATOMS: atom_id res chain seq x y z
N LEU A 1 -1.26 -9.51 -12.95
CA LEU A 1 -2.42 -8.72 -13.38
C LEU A 1 -2.85 -9.13 -14.80
N ARG A 2 -4.15 -9.06 -15.07
CA ARG A 2 -4.75 -9.27 -16.39
C ARG A 2 -5.84 -8.21 -16.63
N PRO A 3 -6.11 -7.83 -17.88
CA PRO A 3 -7.26 -6.97 -18.18
C PRO A 3 -8.54 -7.55 -17.58
N LEU A 4 -9.39 -6.70 -17.02
CA LEU A 4 -10.67 -7.12 -16.45
C LEU A 4 -11.73 -7.14 -17.58
N PRO A 5 -12.29 -8.31 -17.94
CA PRO A 5 -13.30 -8.39 -18.98
C PRO A 5 -14.55 -7.55 -18.64
N GLY A 6 -15.03 -6.79 -19.60
CA GLY A 6 -16.20 -5.92 -19.42
C GLY A 6 -15.93 -4.56 -18.75
N ALA A 7 -14.70 -4.32 -18.32
CA ALA A 7 -14.26 -3.06 -17.76
C ALA A 7 -13.50 -2.20 -18.80
N GLN A 8 -13.05 -1.03 -18.39
CA GLN A 8 -12.25 -0.15 -19.28
C GLN A 8 -10.83 -0.72 -19.48
N SER A 9 -10.17 -0.30 -20.55
CA SER A 9 -8.90 -0.90 -21.02
C SER A 9 -7.73 -0.82 -20.00
N VAL A 10 -7.77 0.14 -19.08
CA VAL A 10 -6.75 0.29 -18.03
C VAL A 10 -7.05 -0.55 -16.77
N GLU A 11 -8.25 -1.12 -16.68
CA GLU A 11 -8.69 -1.81 -15.47
C GLU A 11 -8.25 -3.27 -15.49
N THR A 12 -7.72 -3.71 -14.36
CA THR A 12 -7.12 -5.04 -14.23
C THR A 12 -7.66 -5.80 -13.04
N VAL A 13 -7.48 -7.11 -13.08
CA VAL A 13 -7.73 -8.02 -11.96
C VAL A 13 -6.50 -8.90 -11.73
N CYS A 14 -6.26 -9.28 -10.49
CA CYS A 14 -5.20 -10.22 -10.14
C CYS A 14 -5.74 -11.65 -10.19
N THR A 15 -5.11 -12.52 -10.99
CA THR A 15 -5.47 -13.94 -11.13
C THR A 15 -4.58 -14.82 -10.24
N GLY A 16 -5.02 -16.06 -9.98
CA GLY A 16 -4.27 -17.04 -9.19
C GLY A 16 -4.96 -17.47 -7.88
N LEU A 17 -6.27 -17.20 -7.75
CA LEU A 17 -7.05 -17.63 -6.58
C LEU A 17 -7.34 -19.14 -6.60
N ASP A 18 -7.40 -19.74 -7.81
CA ASP A 18 -7.65 -21.19 -7.95
C ASP A 18 -6.48 -21.99 -7.34
N GLY A 19 -6.81 -22.97 -6.50
CA GLY A 19 -5.82 -23.77 -5.79
C GLY A 19 -4.96 -22.98 -4.77
N LEU A 20 -5.41 -21.80 -4.33
CA LEU A 20 -4.62 -20.97 -3.42
C LEU A 20 -4.54 -21.56 -2.01
N VAL A 21 -5.58 -22.23 -1.54
CA VAL A 21 -5.59 -22.85 -0.18
C VAL A 21 -4.48 -23.91 -0.09
N GLU A 22 -4.39 -24.78 -1.08
CA GLU A 22 -3.38 -25.83 -1.14
C GLU A 22 -1.97 -25.25 -1.23
N ARG A 23 -1.75 -24.28 -2.14
CA ARG A 23 -0.45 -23.60 -2.24
C ARG A 23 -0.08 -22.85 -0.97
N ALA A 24 -1.04 -22.22 -0.30
CA ALA A 24 -0.78 -21.51 0.94
C ALA A 24 -0.39 -22.46 2.09
N ALA A 25 -0.98 -23.67 2.14
CA ALA A 25 -0.58 -24.72 3.07
C ALA A 25 0.88 -25.16 2.81
N ASP A 26 1.27 -25.32 1.55
CA ASP A 26 2.64 -25.66 1.17
C ASP A 26 3.62 -24.53 1.58
N TYR A 27 3.25 -23.26 1.38
CA TYR A 27 4.07 -22.13 1.79
C TYR A 27 4.21 -22.06 3.32
N TYR A 28 3.13 -22.33 4.06
CA TYR A 28 3.18 -22.42 5.52
C TYR A 28 4.15 -23.51 5.98
N ALA A 29 4.08 -24.70 5.35
CA ALA A 29 4.99 -25.81 5.65
C ALA A 29 6.46 -25.47 5.35
N GLN A 30 6.73 -24.62 4.34
CA GLN A 30 8.05 -24.09 4.01
C GLN A 30 8.54 -22.99 4.97
N GLY A 31 7.71 -22.55 5.92
CA GLY A 31 8.08 -21.53 6.91
C GLY A 31 7.46 -20.16 6.71
N ALA A 32 6.67 -19.92 5.66
CA ALA A 32 5.93 -18.67 5.50
C ALA A 32 4.93 -18.48 6.65
N ARG A 33 4.69 -17.23 7.04
CA ARG A 33 3.71 -16.86 8.08
C ARG A 33 2.76 -15.76 7.65
N PHE A 34 3.02 -15.11 6.53
CA PHE A 34 2.12 -14.14 5.91
C PHE A 34 2.17 -14.28 4.39
N ALA A 35 1.16 -13.74 3.74
CA ALA A 35 1.09 -13.60 2.29
C ALA A 35 0.65 -12.18 1.94
N LYS A 36 0.91 -11.73 0.72
CA LYS A 36 0.49 -10.41 0.24
C LYS A 36 -0.17 -10.55 -1.15
N TRP A 37 -1.30 -9.87 -1.33
CA TRP A 37 -2.01 -9.84 -2.61
C TRP A 37 -2.35 -8.40 -2.98
N ARG A 38 -2.00 -8.00 -4.21
CA ARG A 38 -2.16 -6.65 -4.72
C ARG A 38 -3.33 -6.58 -5.70
N ALA A 39 -4.21 -5.63 -5.50
CA ALA A 39 -5.18 -5.16 -6.49
C ALA A 39 -4.76 -3.75 -6.94
N VAL A 40 -4.82 -3.48 -8.23
CA VAL A 40 -4.40 -2.21 -8.82
C VAL A 40 -5.60 -1.50 -9.41
N LEU A 41 -5.80 -0.26 -8.98
CA LEU A 41 -6.88 0.61 -9.45
C LEU A 41 -6.26 1.94 -9.92
N GLN A 42 -6.80 2.50 -10.99
CA GLN A 42 -6.32 3.75 -11.58
C GLN A 42 -7.45 4.76 -11.64
N ILE A 43 -7.14 6.01 -11.29
CA ILE A 43 -8.07 7.14 -11.47
C ILE A 43 -7.83 7.74 -12.84
N THR A 44 -8.89 7.90 -13.63
CA THR A 44 -8.82 8.50 -14.96
C THR A 44 -9.92 9.54 -15.16
N ALA A 45 -9.74 10.45 -16.11
CA ALA A 45 -10.75 11.45 -16.48
C ALA A 45 -12.05 10.81 -17.00
N ASP A 46 -11.97 9.60 -17.56
CA ASP A 46 -13.10 8.84 -18.09
C ASP A 46 -13.88 8.06 -17.01
N GLY A 47 -13.60 8.32 -15.73
CA GLY A 47 -14.36 7.79 -14.60
C GLY A 47 -13.91 6.44 -14.06
N CYS A 48 -12.64 6.03 -14.28
CA CYS A 48 -12.05 4.91 -13.54
C CYS A 48 -11.65 5.34 -12.12
N PRO A 49 -11.65 4.39 -11.17
CA PRO A 49 -12.05 2.99 -11.34
C PRO A 49 -13.59 2.85 -11.42
N SER A 50 -14.04 1.95 -12.32
CA SER A 50 -15.47 1.60 -12.44
C SER A 50 -15.95 0.82 -11.21
N ASP A 51 -17.27 0.83 -10.97
CA ASP A 51 -17.89 -0.01 -9.94
C ASP A 51 -17.57 -1.50 -10.12
N LEU A 52 -17.49 -1.96 -11.39
CA LEU A 52 -17.10 -3.32 -11.69
C LEU A 52 -15.68 -3.62 -11.21
N ALA A 53 -14.73 -2.77 -11.53
CA ALA A 53 -13.33 -2.96 -11.11
C ALA A 53 -13.17 -2.89 -9.60
N ILE A 54 -13.85 -1.97 -8.93
CA ILE A 54 -13.82 -1.86 -7.46
C ILE A 54 -14.33 -3.15 -6.82
N ARG A 55 -15.51 -3.63 -7.24
CA ARG A 55 -16.13 -4.83 -6.66
C ARG A 55 -15.34 -6.09 -6.94
N GLU A 56 -14.90 -6.31 -8.18
CA GLU A 56 -14.14 -7.50 -8.53
C GLU A 56 -12.80 -7.58 -7.78
N ASN A 57 -12.08 -6.46 -7.68
CA ASN A 57 -10.83 -6.40 -6.93
C ASN A 57 -11.04 -6.53 -5.43
N ALA A 58 -12.07 -5.90 -4.86
CA ALA A 58 -12.42 -6.03 -3.45
C ALA A 58 -12.79 -7.48 -3.09
N TRP A 59 -13.60 -8.12 -3.94
CA TRP A 59 -13.97 -9.52 -3.75
C TRP A 59 -12.78 -10.46 -3.89
N GLY A 60 -11.89 -10.20 -4.88
CA GLY A 60 -10.65 -10.94 -5.07
C GLY A 60 -9.72 -10.85 -3.86
N LEU A 61 -9.56 -9.66 -3.27
CA LEU A 61 -8.78 -9.43 -2.05
C LEU A 61 -9.38 -10.17 -0.84
N ALA A 62 -10.71 -10.16 -0.70
CA ALA A 62 -11.39 -10.85 0.40
C ALA A 62 -11.28 -12.37 0.29
N ARG A 63 -11.49 -12.94 -0.91
CA ARG A 63 -11.30 -14.37 -1.18
C ARG A 63 -9.86 -14.82 -0.92
N TYR A 64 -8.90 -14.04 -1.39
CA TYR A 64 -7.50 -14.27 -1.09
C TYR A 64 -7.25 -14.30 0.42
N ALA A 65 -7.71 -13.27 1.13
CA ALA A 65 -7.49 -13.17 2.57
C ALA A 65 -8.04 -14.37 3.32
N ARG A 66 -9.28 -14.77 3.02
CA ARG A 66 -9.88 -15.96 3.64
C ARG A 66 -9.12 -17.23 3.29
N SER A 67 -8.76 -17.42 2.01
CA SER A 67 -8.04 -18.63 1.57
C SER A 67 -6.72 -18.84 2.30
N VAL A 68 -5.93 -17.78 2.50
CA VAL A 68 -4.64 -17.91 3.18
C VAL A 68 -4.78 -18.05 4.70
N GLN A 69 -5.84 -17.49 5.30
CA GLN A 69 -6.15 -17.71 6.72
C GLN A 69 -6.49 -19.17 7.02
N GLU A 70 -7.16 -19.89 6.10
CA GLU A 70 -7.40 -21.34 6.24
C GLU A 70 -6.10 -22.13 6.42
N SER A 71 -5.00 -21.65 5.87
CA SER A 71 -3.68 -22.26 5.95
C SER A 71 -2.79 -21.70 7.07
N GLY A 72 -3.33 -20.81 7.92
CA GLY A 72 -2.61 -20.21 9.05
C GLY A 72 -1.70 -19.03 8.68
N LEU A 73 -1.80 -18.49 7.45
CA LEU A 73 -1.04 -17.31 7.05
C LEU A 73 -1.81 -16.02 7.37
N VAL A 74 -1.09 -14.97 7.74
CA VAL A 74 -1.64 -13.62 7.89
C VAL A 74 -1.76 -12.96 6.50
N PRO A 75 -2.96 -12.60 6.02
CA PRO A 75 -3.11 -11.87 4.76
C PRO A 75 -2.73 -10.40 4.92
N ILE A 76 -1.89 -9.90 4.02
CA ILE A 76 -1.66 -8.49 3.79
C ILE A 76 -2.49 -8.10 2.56
N ILE A 77 -3.53 -7.30 2.78
CA ILE A 77 -4.52 -6.87 1.79
C ILE A 77 -4.04 -5.57 1.17
N GLU A 78 -3.71 -5.57 -0.13
CA GLU A 78 -3.08 -4.42 -0.80
C GLU A 78 -3.96 -3.84 -1.92
N PRO A 79 -4.95 -2.99 -1.60
CA PRO A 79 -5.66 -2.18 -2.59
C PRO A 79 -4.81 -0.95 -2.91
N GLU A 80 -4.17 -0.93 -4.07
CA GLU A 80 -3.32 0.16 -4.52
C GLU A 80 -4.04 1.05 -5.52
N ILE A 81 -4.06 2.35 -5.26
CA ILE A 81 -4.39 3.37 -6.24
C ILE A 81 -3.10 3.86 -6.87
N LEU A 82 -2.99 3.75 -8.19
CA LEU A 82 -1.82 4.25 -8.91
C LEU A 82 -1.74 5.77 -8.84
N MET A 83 -0.51 6.28 -8.86
CA MET A 83 -0.24 7.73 -8.89
C MET A 83 -0.43 8.34 -10.29
N ASP A 84 -0.66 7.52 -11.31
CA ASP A 84 -0.85 7.98 -12.68
C ASP A 84 -2.04 8.94 -12.77
N GLY A 85 -1.89 10.05 -13.49
CA GLY A 85 -2.93 11.05 -13.71
C GLY A 85 -2.71 12.38 -12.98
N ASP A 86 -3.65 13.30 -13.19
CA ASP A 86 -3.61 14.69 -12.72
C ASP A 86 -4.64 15.00 -11.61
N HIS A 87 -5.28 13.97 -11.08
CA HIS A 87 -6.33 14.10 -10.08
C HIS A 87 -5.82 14.71 -8.76
N SER A 88 -6.70 15.47 -8.09
CA SER A 88 -6.39 16.09 -6.81
C SER A 88 -6.39 15.07 -5.65
N ILE A 89 -5.84 15.47 -4.51
CA ILE A 89 -5.81 14.65 -3.29
C ILE A 89 -7.22 14.34 -2.77
N GLU A 90 -8.19 15.24 -2.98
CA GLU A 90 -9.58 15.05 -2.61
C GLU A 90 -10.25 13.95 -3.44
N VAL A 91 -9.95 13.91 -4.74
CA VAL A 91 -10.43 12.85 -5.64
C VAL A 91 -9.86 11.51 -5.20
N THR A 92 -8.54 11.45 -4.92
CA THR A 92 -7.92 10.23 -4.38
C THR A 92 -8.58 9.79 -3.08
N SER A 93 -8.84 10.71 -2.14
CA SER A 93 -9.50 10.40 -0.88
C SER A 93 -10.89 9.80 -1.11
N ALA A 94 -11.70 10.39 -1.98
CA ALA A 94 -13.06 9.92 -2.27
C ALA A 94 -13.04 8.51 -2.89
N VAL A 95 -12.18 8.27 -3.86
CA VAL A 95 -12.02 6.96 -4.52
C VAL A 95 -11.48 5.92 -3.53
N GLN A 96 -10.50 6.28 -2.71
CA GLN A 96 -9.94 5.38 -1.71
C GLN A 96 -10.96 5.00 -0.64
N GLU A 97 -11.81 5.94 -0.20
CA GLU A 97 -12.93 5.64 0.70
C GLU A 97 -13.90 4.63 0.08
N GLN A 98 -14.24 4.77 -1.21
CA GLN A 98 -15.13 3.83 -1.90
C GLN A 98 -14.49 2.43 -1.97
N ILE A 99 -13.24 2.34 -2.38
CA ILE A 99 -12.51 1.07 -2.47
C ILE A 99 -12.41 0.38 -1.12
N LEU A 100 -11.99 1.09 -0.07
CA LEU A 100 -11.79 0.50 1.25
C LEU A 100 -13.12 0.02 1.87
N LYS A 101 -14.22 0.76 1.70
CA LYS A 101 -15.55 0.34 2.13
C LYS A 101 -15.95 -0.98 1.46
N GLU A 102 -15.75 -1.10 0.15
CA GLU A 102 -16.08 -2.32 -0.59
C GLU A 102 -15.17 -3.49 -0.19
N VAL A 103 -13.87 -3.25 0.01
CA VAL A 103 -12.92 -4.28 0.50
C VAL A 103 -13.37 -4.84 1.84
N TYR A 104 -13.68 -4.00 2.82
CA TYR A 104 -14.09 -4.49 4.15
C TYR A 104 -15.49 -5.08 4.16
N PHE A 105 -16.40 -4.61 3.32
CA PHE A 105 -17.68 -5.27 3.09
C PHE A 105 -17.48 -6.68 2.52
N ALA A 106 -16.64 -6.84 1.50
CA ALA A 106 -16.33 -8.14 0.94
C ALA A 106 -15.60 -9.05 1.96
N CYS A 107 -14.69 -8.52 2.75
CA CYS A 107 -14.01 -9.28 3.82
C CYS A 107 -15.01 -9.83 4.84
N GLN A 108 -16.00 -9.03 5.25
CA GLN A 108 -17.05 -9.46 6.16
C GLN A 108 -17.89 -10.60 5.57
N LEU A 109 -18.30 -10.49 4.31
CA LEU A 109 -19.07 -11.53 3.62
C LEU A 109 -18.29 -12.83 3.45
N ASN A 110 -16.97 -12.74 3.26
CA ASN A 110 -16.10 -13.92 3.15
C ASN A 110 -15.64 -14.47 4.51
N GLY A 111 -16.10 -13.93 5.63
CA GLY A 111 -15.75 -14.39 6.97
C GLY A 111 -14.27 -14.24 7.31
N VAL A 112 -13.62 -13.18 6.81
CA VAL A 112 -12.22 -12.87 7.11
C VAL A 112 -12.11 -12.43 8.57
N LEU A 113 -11.20 -13.04 9.32
CA LEU A 113 -10.84 -12.62 10.67
C LEU A 113 -9.98 -11.36 10.59
N LEU A 114 -10.57 -10.20 10.85
CA LEU A 114 -9.91 -8.90 10.66
C LEU A 114 -8.72 -8.69 11.59
N GLU A 115 -8.79 -9.18 12.83
CA GLU A 115 -7.71 -9.15 13.81
C GLU A 115 -6.46 -9.92 13.37
N GLY A 116 -6.62 -10.83 12.41
CA GLY A 116 -5.54 -11.59 11.78
C GLY A 116 -5.13 -11.06 10.40
N THR A 117 -5.34 -9.77 10.11
CA THR A 117 -4.99 -9.15 8.82
C THR A 117 -4.04 -7.97 8.98
N LEU A 118 -3.38 -7.57 7.89
CA LEU A 118 -2.79 -6.24 7.73
C LEU A 118 -3.34 -5.58 6.46
N LEU A 119 -3.55 -4.27 6.52
CA LEU A 119 -3.85 -3.47 5.34
C LEU A 119 -2.57 -2.86 4.78
N LYS A 120 -2.40 -2.93 3.45
CA LYS A 120 -1.29 -2.25 2.74
C LYS A 120 -1.84 -1.29 1.67
N PRO A 121 -2.30 -0.11 2.05
CA PRO A 121 -2.89 0.85 1.12
C PRO A 121 -1.83 1.79 0.53
N SER A 122 -2.21 2.50 -0.54
CA SER A 122 -1.55 3.75 -0.92
C SER A 122 -1.77 4.82 0.17
N MET A 123 -0.85 5.76 0.30
CA MET A 123 -1.14 7.01 0.99
C MET A 123 -2.12 7.83 0.15
N THR A 124 -2.95 8.65 0.78
CA THR A 124 -3.87 9.55 0.07
C THR A 124 -3.09 10.75 -0.44
N ILE A 125 -2.71 10.71 -1.71
CA ILE A 125 -1.91 11.76 -2.39
C ILE A 125 -2.54 12.11 -3.72
N GLN A 126 -2.20 13.26 -4.27
CA GLN A 126 -2.59 13.67 -5.62
C GLN A 126 -1.86 12.85 -6.70
N GLY A 127 -2.38 12.85 -7.91
CA GLY A 127 -1.74 12.24 -9.07
C GLY A 127 -0.36 12.84 -9.38
N ALA A 128 0.48 12.05 -10.05
CA ALA A 128 1.85 12.46 -10.39
C ALA A 128 1.90 13.69 -11.28
N ASP A 129 0.91 13.84 -12.18
CA ASP A 129 0.80 14.95 -13.12
C ASP A 129 -0.01 16.14 -12.56
N CYS A 130 -0.58 16.02 -11.36
CA CYS A 130 -1.30 17.11 -10.72
C CYS A 130 -0.39 18.33 -10.51
N ALA A 131 -0.80 19.48 -11.01
CA ALA A 131 -0.01 20.72 -10.90
C ALA A 131 0.14 21.19 -9.45
N GLN A 132 -0.91 20.98 -8.64
CA GLN A 132 -0.89 21.36 -7.23
C GLN A 132 -0.38 20.19 -6.38
N LYS A 133 0.82 20.34 -5.83
CA LYS A 133 1.36 19.36 -4.88
C LYS A 133 0.93 19.71 -3.45
N SER A 134 0.48 18.70 -2.73
CA SER A 134 0.03 18.86 -1.34
C SER A 134 1.22 18.90 -0.39
N ASP A 135 1.09 19.73 0.64
CA ASP A 135 2.02 19.75 1.77
C ASP A 135 2.05 18.38 2.46
N PRO A 136 3.21 17.92 2.96
CA PRO A 136 3.33 16.64 3.68
C PRO A 136 2.35 16.47 4.85
N GLN A 137 2.02 17.57 5.53
CA GLN A 137 1.05 17.52 6.64
C GLN A 137 -0.37 17.27 6.12
N ILE A 138 -0.74 17.91 5.01
CA ILE A 138 -2.05 17.69 4.34
C ILE A 138 -2.17 16.23 3.88
N VAL A 139 -1.11 15.67 3.29
CA VAL A 139 -1.09 14.25 2.89
C VAL A 139 -1.33 13.34 4.10
N ALA A 140 -0.69 13.62 5.22
CA ALA A 140 -0.84 12.82 6.43
C ALA A 140 -2.28 12.93 7.00
N GLU A 141 -2.83 14.13 7.10
CA GLU A 141 -4.19 14.38 7.59
C GLU A 141 -5.25 13.73 6.70
N MET A 142 -5.11 13.88 5.38
CA MET A 142 -6.03 13.26 4.43
C MET A 142 -5.97 11.73 4.49
N THR A 143 -4.78 11.17 4.58
CA THR A 143 -4.59 9.72 4.70
C THR A 143 -5.22 9.18 5.98
N VAL A 144 -4.91 9.77 7.13
CA VAL A 144 -5.47 9.35 8.42
C VAL A 144 -7.01 9.48 8.42
N ARG A 145 -7.55 10.60 7.92
CA ARG A 145 -8.99 10.82 7.81
C ARG A 145 -9.68 9.76 6.94
N THR A 146 -9.11 9.45 5.77
CA THR A 146 -9.65 8.45 4.85
C THR A 146 -9.68 7.06 5.51
N LEU A 147 -8.61 6.69 6.18
CA LEU A 147 -8.52 5.42 6.91
C LEU A 147 -9.53 5.35 8.06
N GLU A 148 -9.64 6.39 8.87
CA GLU A 148 -10.58 6.42 10.01
C GLU A 148 -12.06 6.30 9.61
N ARG A 149 -12.39 6.68 8.38
CA ARG A 149 -13.74 6.54 7.83
C ARG A 149 -14.08 5.15 7.32
N CYS A 150 -13.05 4.34 7.01
CA CYS A 150 -13.26 3.13 6.23
C CYS A 150 -12.67 1.86 6.84
N VAL A 151 -11.58 1.97 7.60
CA VAL A 151 -10.87 0.80 8.13
C VAL A 151 -11.38 0.45 9.52
N PRO A 152 -11.86 -0.80 9.73
CA PRO A 152 -12.30 -1.24 11.05
C PRO A 152 -11.19 -1.15 12.09
N ALA A 153 -11.56 -0.76 13.32
CA ALA A 153 -10.63 -0.67 14.44
C ALA A 153 -10.03 -2.04 14.86
N SER A 154 -10.67 -3.14 14.46
CA SER A 154 -10.20 -4.51 14.69
C SER A 154 -8.98 -4.89 13.85
N VAL A 155 -8.68 -4.16 12.78
CA VAL A 155 -7.45 -4.35 12.00
C VAL A 155 -6.26 -3.90 12.84
N PRO A 156 -5.26 -4.77 13.12
CA PRO A 156 -4.19 -4.44 14.06
C PRO A 156 -3.16 -3.46 13.50
N GLY A 157 -2.96 -3.44 12.19
CA GLY A 157 -1.92 -2.61 11.59
C GLY A 157 -2.14 -2.27 10.12
N ILE A 158 -1.57 -1.12 9.75
CA ILE A 158 -1.58 -0.60 8.39
C ILE A 158 -0.12 -0.34 7.99
N VAL A 159 0.32 -0.96 6.92
CA VAL A 159 1.69 -0.85 6.40
C VAL A 159 1.64 -0.27 4.99
N PHE A 160 1.99 0.99 4.84
CA PHE A 160 1.85 1.69 3.56
C PHE A 160 2.78 1.14 2.48
N LEU A 161 2.32 1.16 1.23
CA LEU A 161 3.18 1.08 0.07
C LEU A 161 3.78 2.46 -0.23
N SER A 162 4.87 2.53 -1.00
CA SER A 162 5.50 3.80 -1.38
C SER A 162 5.02 4.35 -2.72
N GLY A 163 4.49 3.53 -3.61
CA GLY A 163 3.80 3.91 -4.85
C GLY A 163 4.60 4.74 -5.86
N GLY A 164 5.90 4.94 -5.65
CA GLY A 164 6.72 5.83 -6.48
C GLY A 164 7.17 7.13 -5.79
N LEU A 165 6.80 7.31 -4.52
CA LEU A 165 7.37 8.38 -3.68
C LEU A 165 8.89 8.25 -3.58
N SER A 166 9.59 9.38 -3.40
CA SER A 166 11.00 9.37 -3.04
C SER A 166 11.21 8.71 -1.67
N GLU A 167 12.43 8.32 -1.36
CA GLU A 167 12.78 7.73 -0.07
C GLU A 167 12.47 8.70 1.07
N GLU A 168 12.77 9.98 0.89
CA GLU A 168 12.55 11.01 1.91
C GLU A 168 11.05 11.29 2.08
N ALA A 169 10.31 11.53 1.00
CA ALA A 169 8.89 11.82 1.07
C ALA A 169 8.11 10.68 1.76
N ALA A 170 8.43 9.43 1.45
CA ALA A 170 7.79 8.27 2.07
C ALA A 170 8.00 8.24 3.59
N SER A 171 9.21 8.58 4.06
CA SER A 171 9.52 8.64 5.50
C SER A 171 8.85 9.82 6.19
N VAL A 172 8.85 11.00 5.56
CA VAL A 172 8.21 12.21 6.10
C VAL A 172 6.71 12.04 6.24
N TYR A 173 6.04 11.51 5.22
CA TYR A 173 4.58 11.30 5.26
C TYR A 173 4.20 10.29 6.34
N LEU A 174 4.93 9.18 6.45
CA LEU A 174 4.71 8.19 7.51
C LEU A 174 4.91 8.79 8.90
N ASN A 175 5.97 9.59 9.08
CA ASN A 175 6.24 10.28 10.33
C ASN A 175 5.09 11.21 10.73
N ASN A 176 4.64 12.05 9.79
CA ASN A 176 3.57 13.00 10.05
C ASN A 176 2.27 12.28 10.42
N MET A 177 1.91 11.17 9.76
CA MET A 177 0.76 10.36 10.14
C MET A 177 0.86 9.80 11.57
N ASN A 178 2.07 9.50 12.04
CA ASN A 178 2.29 8.98 13.39
C ASN A 178 2.36 10.09 14.47
N THR A 179 2.40 11.35 14.09
CA THR A 179 2.30 12.50 15.02
C THR A 179 0.85 13.01 15.18
N ILE A 180 -0.06 12.62 14.30
CA ILE A 180 -1.47 13.04 14.36
C ILE A 180 -2.19 12.24 15.46
N LEU A 181 -3.01 12.93 16.26
CA LEU A 181 -3.91 12.26 17.20
C LEU A 181 -5.00 11.50 16.43
N ARG A 182 -5.02 10.20 16.58
CA ARG A 182 -5.94 9.29 15.88
C ARG A 182 -6.99 8.73 16.82
N LYS A 183 -8.18 8.47 16.30
CA LYS A 183 -9.25 7.77 17.03
C LYS A 183 -9.03 6.27 17.05
N ALA A 184 -8.54 5.71 15.95
CA ALA A 184 -8.23 4.29 15.84
C ALA A 184 -6.79 3.98 16.29
N GLN A 185 -6.59 2.81 16.90
CA GLN A 185 -5.33 2.40 17.51
C GLN A 185 -4.50 1.47 16.61
N TRP A 186 -4.59 1.63 15.29
CA TRP A 186 -3.74 0.85 14.39
C TRP A 186 -2.26 1.22 14.56
N ASN A 187 -1.38 0.22 14.42
CA ASN A 187 0.01 0.49 14.18
C ASN A 187 0.20 0.97 12.73
N LEU A 188 0.69 2.17 12.51
CA LEU A 188 1.04 2.68 11.19
C LEU A 188 2.52 2.46 10.92
N GLY A 189 2.81 1.65 9.91
CA GLY A 189 4.17 1.29 9.53
C GLY A 189 4.36 1.32 8.01
N PHE A 190 5.39 0.66 7.54
CA PHE A 190 5.78 0.66 6.14
C PHE A 190 5.99 -0.75 5.59
N SER A 191 5.71 -0.91 4.31
CA SER A 191 6.05 -2.08 3.51
C SER A 191 6.50 -1.59 2.13
N TYR A 192 7.60 -0.83 2.13
CA TYR A 192 8.12 -0.16 0.96
C TYR A 192 9.00 -1.10 0.14
N GLY A 193 8.88 -0.99 -1.19
CA GLY A 193 9.84 -1.56 -2.13
C GLY A 193 10.88 -0.51 -2.48
N ARG A 194 10.60 0.29 -3.51
CA ARG A 194 11.55 1.27 -4.07
C ARG A 194 12.05 2.28 -3.04
N ALA A 195 11.18 2.87 -2.23
CA ALA A 195 11.56 3.86 -1.22
C ALA A 195 12.39 3.31 -0.05
N LEU A 196 12.53 1.98 0.08
CA LEU A 196 13.42 1.35 1.05
C LEU A 196 14.73 0.87 0.41
N GLN A 197 14.69 0.48 -0.86
CA GLN A 197 15.76 -0.27 -1.50
C GLN A 197 16.56 0.52 -2.55
N HIS A 198 16.07 1.68 -3.00
CA HIS A 198 16.68 2.42 -4.12
C HIS A 198 18.16 2.78 -3.83
N SER A 199 18.43 3.49 -2.74
CA SER A 199 19.80 3.85 -2.34
C SER A 199 20.65 2.63 -2.05
N CYS A 200 20.09 1.57 -1.48
CA CYS A 200 20.76 0.30 -1.25
C CYS A 200 21.21 -0.35 -2.56
N LEU A 201 20.32 -0.50 -3.52
CA LEU A 201 20.61 -1.09 -4.82
C LEU A 201 21.65 -0.27 -5.59
N LYS A 202 21.57 1.05 -5.53
CA LYS A 202 22.50 1.99 -6.16
C LYS A 202 23.90 1.89 -5.53
N ALA A 203 24.00 1.83 -4.21
CA ALA A 203 25.24 1.69 -3.49
C ALA A 203 25.89 0.30 -3.69
N TRP A 204 25.07 -0.73 -3.64
CA TRP A 204 25.54 -2.11 -3.88
C TRP A 204 26.03 -2.32 -5.30
N ALA A 205 25.26 -1.92 -6.31
CA ALA A 205 25.56 -2.05 -7.73
C ALA A 205 26.10 -3.45 -8.15
N GLY A 206 25.78 -4.50 -7.39
CA GLY A 206 26.31 -5.87 -7.59
C GLY A 206 27.77 -6.05 -7.16
N LYS A 207 28.41 -5.07 -6.52
CA LYS A 207 29.85 -5.04 -6.24
C LYS A 207 30.18 -4.75 -4.77
N ASP A 208 29.60 -3.72 -4.20
CA ASP A 208 29.90 -3.24 -2.84
C ASP A 208 28.78 -3.65 -1.86
N LYS A 209 28.92 -4.85 -1.30
CA LYS A 209 27.96 -5.41 -0.35
C LYS A 209 27.84 -4.57 0.92
N GLU A 210 28.95 -4.05 1.42
CA GLU A 210 29.00 -3.30 2.68
C GLU A 210 28.30 -1.94 2.53
N ALA A 211 28.56 -1.22 1.43
CA ALA A 211 27.86 0.01 1.11
C ALA A 211 26.34 -0.21 0.94
N GLY A 212 25.93 -1.29 0.25
CA GLY A 212 24.54 -1.68 0.11
C GLY A 212 23.87 -1.95 1.46
N GLN A 213 24.50 -2.70 2.34
CA GLN A 213 23.98 -3.00 3.68
C GLN A 213 23.85 -1.73 4.53
N ALA A 214 24.86 -0.85 4.51
CA ALA A 214 24.82 0.42 5.24
C ALA A 214 23.68 1.31 4.77
N ALA A 215 23.48 1.43 3.45
CA ALA A 215 22.39 2.20 2.88
C ALA A 215 21.01 1.63 3.25
N LEU A 216 20.83 0.31 3.20
CA LEU A 216 19.58 -0.33 3.61
C LEU A 216 19.29 -0.10 5.09
N LEU A 217 20.30 -0.23 5.95
CA LEU A 217 20.15 -0.02 7.39
C LEU A 217 19.75 1.43 7.70
N ALA A 218 20.35 2.41 7.01
CA ALA A 218 20.01 3.82 7.18
C ALA A 218 18.52 4.09 6.83
N ARG A 219 18.05 3.56 5.69
CA ARG A 219 16.63 3.69 5.30
C ARG A 219 15.68 2.93 6.23
N ALA A 220 16.06 1.73 6.68
CA ALA A 220 15.27 0.98 7.65
C ALA A 220 15.15 1.73 8.98
N LYS A 221 16.23 2.36 9.45
CA LYS A 221 16.23 3.20 10.66
C LYS A 221 15.32 4.42 10.49
N ALA A 222 15.45 5.18 9.38
CA ALA A 222 14.59 6.32 9.08
C ALA A 222 13.10 5.96 9.13
N ASN A 223 12.72 4.88 8.47
CA ASN A 223 11.33 4.43 8.43
C ASN A 223 10.85 3.84 9.78
N SER A 224 11.73 3.21 10.55
CA SER A 224 11.43 2.79 11.91
C SER A 224 11.18 3.99 12.84
N GLU A 225 11.97 5.04 12.74
CA GLU A 225 11.77 6.30 13.47
C GLU A 225 10.46 6.98 13.02
N ALA A 226 10.17 6.99 11.71
CA ALA A 226 8.94 7.52 11.14
C ALA A 226 7.68 6.78 11.63
N SER A 227 7.73 5.46 11.75
CA SER A 227 6.60 4.68 12.31
C SER A 227 6.35 4.94 13.80
N GLN A 228 7.25 5.67 14.47
CA GLN A 228 7.13 6.10 15.87
C GLN A 228 6.90 7.62 16.00
N GLY A 229 6.74 8.35 14.88
CA GLY A 229 6.61 9.81 14.88
C GLY A 229 7.85 10.55 15.37
N ARG A 230 9.05 9.96 15.22
CA ARG A 230 10.33 10.51 15.71
C ARG A 230 11.36 10.79 14.63
N TYR A 231 11.01 10.57 13.37
CA TYR A 231 11.91 10.86 12.28
C TYR A 231 12.07 12.37 12.10
N VAL A 232 13.32 12.80 12.01
CA VAL A 232 13.66 14.18 11.66
C VAL A 232 14.03 14.22 10.18
N PRO A 233 13.34 15.01 9.35
CA PRO A 233 13.65 15.10 7.92
C PRO A 233 15.13 15.40 7.67
N GLY A 234 15.75 14.66 6.74
CA GLY A 234 17.17 14.81 6.40
C GLY A 234 18.16 14.22 7.42
N SER A 235 17.71 13.62 8.51
CA SER A 235 18.61 13.06 9.55
C SER A 235 19.29 11.75 9.14
N GLN A 236 18.80 11.08 8.10
CA GLN A 236 19.37 9.86 7.54
C GLN A 236 19.61 10.05 6.05
N PRO A 237 20.67 9.44 5.48
CA PRO A 237 20.88 9.47 4.04
C PRO A 237 19.65 8.98 3.27
N SER A 238 19.20 9.75 2.30
CA SER A 238 18.03 9.46 1.46
C SER A 238 18.21 10.07 0.07
N SER A 239 17.36 9.64 -0.86
CA SER A 239 17.24 10.21 -2.19
C SER A 239 15.90 10.94 -2.30
N ASP A 240 15.95 12.18 -2.81
CA ASP A 240 14.75 12.96 -3.20
C ASP A 240 14.27 12.61 -4.60
N GLU A 241 14.97 11.71 -5.29
CA GLU A 241 14.59 11.24 -6.62
C GLU A 241 13.20 10.61 -6.57
N GLN A 242 12.30 11.10 -7.43
CA GLN A 242 10.99 10.49 -7.60
C GLN A 242 11.13 9.11 -8.23
N LEU A 243 10.56 8.11 -7.59
CA LEU A 243 10.65 6.72 -8.01
C LEU A 243 9.41 6.27 -8.80
N PHE A 244 8.58 7.22 -9.19
CA PHE A 244 7.40 6.98 -10.01
C PHE A 244 7.81 6.56 -11.42
N VAL A 245 7.12 5.53 -11.91
CA VAL A 245 7.22 5.06 -13.29
C VAL A 245 5.79 4.95 -13.82
N ALA A 246 5.46 5.74 -14.84
CA ALA A 246 4.13 5.74 -15.44
C ALA A 246 3.76 4.35 -15.98
N GLY A 247 2.51 3.94 -15.76
CA GLY A 247 2.01 2.64 -16.22
C GLY A 247 2.73 1.44 -15.61
N TYR A 248 3.32 1.57 -14.42
CA TYR A 248 4.08 0.50 -13.77
C TYR A 248 3.18 -0.68 -13.38
N THR A 249 3.35 -1.78 -14.11
CA THR A 249 2.71 -3.06 -13.84
C THR A 249 3.78 -4.11 -13.53
N TYR A 250 3.52 -4.95 -12.50
CA TYR A 250 4.39 -6.10 -12.23
C TYR A 250 4.04 -7.25 -13.15
#